data_2819c55486053659c535fef84d96db67
#
_entry.id   2819c55486053659c535fef84d96db67
#
_cell.length_a   1.000
_cell.length_b   1.000
_cell.length_c   1.000
_cell.angle_alpha   90.00
_cell.angle_beta   90.00
_cell.angle_gamma   90.00
#
_symmetry.space_group_name_H-M   'P 1'
#
loop_
_entity.id
_entity.type
_entity.pdbx_description
1 polymer ?
#
loop_
_entity_poly.entity_id
_entity_poly.type
_entity_poly.pdbx_seq_one_letter_code
_entity_poly.pdbx_strand_id
1 'polypeptide(L)'
;VKIMKGDIVDFTVDNLDNIYVLNSRNQVKKFNVNGDSVAVYNDVRKFGQASLIDVSNPLKVLLYYKDFATVVMLDRFLNAVNVVDLRKQGVLQAKAIGQSYDNKIWVYDELEAKLKKIDENGKLLLETPDFRLLLGQSVTPVKIFDENRYVYLYDSVKGAFVFDYFGALKNGILIQNWQNFKVAGKYIYGSGSDTLFRHEISA
;
A
#
# COMPACT_ATOMS: atom_id res chain seq x y z
N VAL A 1 28.38 -5.92 3.20
CA VAL A 1 27.13 -5.61 3.92
C VAL A 1 27.18 -4.17 4.38
N LYS A 2 26.20 -3.38 3.99
CA LYS A 2 26.07 -1.99 4.43
C LYS A 2 25.06 -1.93 5.56
N ILE A 3 25.43 -1.34 6.68
CA ILE A 3 24.57 -1.21 7.85
C ILE A 3 24.18 0.25 7.98
N MET A 4 22.90 0.54 7.94
CA MET A 4 22.37 1.87 8.28
C MET A 4 22.00 1.89 9.76
N LYS A 5 22.58 2.83 10.50
CA LYS A 5 22.24 3.08 11.90
C LYS A 5 21.39 4.35 11.98
N GLY A 6 20.42 4.37 12.86
CA GLY A 6 19.58 5.55 13.07
C GLY A 6 18.26 5.24 13.76
N ASP A 7 17.43 6.27 13.82
CA ASP A 7 16.05 6.20 14.31
C ASP A 7 15.16 5.67 13.19
N ILE A 8 14.81 4.39 13.25
CA ILE A 8 14.05 3.65 12.24
C ILE A 8 12.84 3.01 12.91
N VAL A 9 11.65 3.48 12.55
CA VAL A 9 10.37 2.88 12.98
C VAL A 9 9.89 1.86 11.95
N ASP A 10 9.98 2.23 10.67
CA ASP A 10 9.62 1.37 9.54
C ASP A 10 10.45 1.73 8.31
N PHE A 11 10.56 0.81 7.36
CA PHE A 11 11.26 1.08 6.10
C PHE A 11 10.63 0.31 4.94
N THR A 12 10.83 0.83 3.74
CA THR A 12 10.48 0.15 2.49
C THR A 12 11.54 0.46 1.42
N VAL A 13 11.58 -0.37 0.38
CA VAL A 13 12.54 -0.27 -0.71
C VAL A 13 11.78 -0.27 -2.04
N ASP A 14 12.13 0.66 -2.92
CA ASP A 14 11.57 0.70 -4.28
C ASP A 14 12.35 -0.22 -5.24
N ASN A 15 11.89 -0.32 -6.49
CA ASN A 15 12.52 -1.15 -7.53
C ASN A 15 13.79 -0.54 -8.16
N LEU A 16 14.25 0.62 -7.67
CA LEU A 16 15.52 1.26 -7.99
C LEU A 16 16.50 1.18 -6.82
N ASP A 17 16.22 0.32 -5.83
CA ASP A 17 17.02 0.12 -4.61
C ASP A 17 17.14 1.38 -3.72
N ASN A 18 16.23 2.36 -3.87
CA ASN A 18 16.17 3.44 -2.91
C ASN A 18 15.45 2.96 -1.65
N ILE A 19 15.97 3.36 -0.49
CA ILE A 19 15.43 3.01 0.82
C ILE A 19 14.67 4.21 1.37
N TYR A 20 13.46 3.98 1.81
CA TYR A 20 12.61 4.98 2.46
C TYR A 20 12.44 4.59 3.92
N VAL A 21 12.84 5.47 4.82
CA VAL A 21 12.82 5.24 6.28
C VAL A 21 11.83 6.18 6.92
N LEU A 22 10.88 5.63 7.66
CA LEU A 22 10.04 6.37 8.60
C LEU A 22 10.73 6.37 9.96
N ASN A 23 10.96 7.55 10.53
CA ASN A 23 11.57 7.68 11.84
C ASN A 23 10.52 7.99 12.95
N SER A 24 10.94 7.98 14.21
CA SER A 24 10.07 8.25 15.38
C SER A 24 9.49 9.68 15.39
N ARG A 25 10.06 10.59 14.60
CA ARG A 25 9.55 11.96 14.40
C ARG A 25 8.55 12.03 13.24
N ASN A 26 8.15 10.87 12.68
CA ASN A 26 7.25 10.76 11.52
C ASN A 26 7.77 11.41 10.23
N GLN A 27 9.09 11.57 10.10
CA GLN A 27 9.72 12.03 8.87
C GLN A 27 9.97 10.84 7.96
N VAL A 28 9.75 11.00 6.67
CA VAL A 28 10.15 10.03 5.64
C VAL A 28 11.45 10.49 5.02
N LYS A 29 12.51 9.69 5.17
CA LYS A 29 13.83 9.94 4.58
C LYS A 29 14.09 8.98 3.44
N LYS A 30 14.52 9.50 2.30
CA LYS A 30 14.94 8.70 1.16
C LYS A 30 16.44 8.63 1.09
N PHE A 31 16.96 7.42 0.89
CA PHE A 31 18.38 7.14 0.65
C PHE A 31 18.53 6.43 -0.69
N ASN A 32 19.61 6.74 -1.41
CA ASN A 32 19.95 6.03 -2.65
C ASN A 32 20.60 4.66 -2.36
N VAL A 33 20.89 3.90 -3.42
CA VAL A 33 21.57 2.60 -3.35
C VAL A 33 22.93 2.67 -2.64
N ASN A 34 23.60 3.82 -2.67
CA ASN A 34 24.85 4.06 -1.95
C ASN A 34 24.64 4.38 -0.47
N GLY A 35 23.36 4.61 -0.05
CA GLY A 35 22.98 5.00 1.30
C GLY A 35 23.19 6.48 1.60
N ASP A 36 23.34 7.32 0.56
CA ASP A 36 23.37 8.76 0.72
C ASP A 36 21.94 9.27 0.90
N SER A 37 21.76 10.22 1.81
CA SER A 37 20.47 10.87 2.01
C SER A 37 20.14 11.76 0.80
N VAL A 38 19.03 11.46 0.14
CA VAL A 38 18.61 12.14 -1.10
C VAL A 38 17.54 13.17 -0.84
N ALA A 39 16.57 12.84 0.03
CA ALA A 39 15.40 13.68 0.29
C ALA A 39 14.80 13.40 1.67
N VAL A 40 14.07 14.37 2.19
CA VAL A 40 13.33 14.25 3.45
C VAL A 40 11.96 14.90 3.28
N TYR A 41 10.90 14.16 3.58
CA TYR A 41 9.57 14.72 3.75
C TYR A 41 9.26 14.88 5.23
N ASN A 42 8.79 16.05 5.62
CA ASN A 42 8.53 16.40 7.02
C ASN A 42 7.31 17.34 7.13
N ASP A 43 6.11 16.79 7.02
CA ASP A 43 4.86 17.54 7.22
C ASP A 43 4.04 16.99 8.40
N VAL A 44 4.74 16.59 9.44
CA VAL A 44 4.21 15.91 10.64
C VAL A 44 3.13 16.73 11.33
N ARG A 45 3.27 18.05 11.34
CA ARG A 45 2.33 18.93 12.03
C ARG A 45 0.93 18.93 11.42
N LYS A 46 0.84 18.53 10.14
CA LYS A 46 -0.41 18.58 9.38
C LYS A 46 -1.21 17.29 9.46
N PHE A 47 -0.54 16.13 9.40
CA PHE A 47 -1.19 14.82 9.25
C PHE A 47 -0.76 13.79 10.30
N GLY A 48 0.17 14.11 11.19
CA GLY A 48 0.66 13.17 12.21
C GLY A 48 1.51 12.05 11.62
N GLN A 49 1.28 10.81 12.06
CA GLN A 49 2.05 9.65 11.66
C GLN A 49 1.50 9.00 10.39
N ALA A 50 2.37 8.76 9.41
CA ALA A 50 2.03 7.97 8.25
C ALA A 50 1.81 6.50 8.65
N SER A 51 0.68 5.94 8.23
CA SER A 51 0.31 4.54 8.50
C SER A 51 0.80 3.60 7.41
N LEU A 52 1.12 4.13 6.23
CA LEU A 52 1.62 3.37 5.09
C LEU A 52 2.47 4.26 4.19
N ILE A 53 3.54 3.67 3.69
CA ILE A 53 4.38 4.24 2.63
C ILE A 53 4.35 3.25 1.47
N ASP A 54 3.83 3.68 0.32
CA ASP A 54 3.86 2.89 -0.92
C ASP A 54 4.84 3.52 -1.90
N VAL A 55 5.86 2.76 -2.27
CA VAL A 55 6.94 3.14 -3.20
C VAL A 55 6.99 2.20 -4.41
N SER A 56 5.90 1.53 -4.73
CA SER A 56 5.80 0.62 -5.87
C SER A 56 6.11 1.33 -7.20
N ASN A 57 5.85 2.64 -7.26
CA ASN A 57 6.37 3.53 -8.31
C ASN A 57 7.39 4.51 -7.71
N PRO A 58 8.69 4.41 -8.05
CA PRO A 58 9.73 5.26 -7.48
C PRO A 58 9.64 6.74 -7.90
N LEU A 59 8.82 7.05 -8.92
CA LEU A 59 8.56 8.42 -9.37
C LEU A 59 7.42 9.08 -8.61
N LYS A 60 6.61 8.29 -7.89
CA LYS A 60 5.43 8.74 -7.17
C LYS A 60 5.29 7.95 -5.88
N VAL A 61 5.58 8.55 -4.76
CA VAL A 61 5.45 7.93 -3.44
C VAL A 61 4.09 8.30 -2.85
N LEU A 62 3.37 7.31 -2.33
CA LEU A 62 2.14 7.55 -1.58
C LEU A 62 2.39 7.41 -0.08
N LEU A 63 1.95 8.41 0.68
CA LEU A 63 1.85 8.35 2.12
C LEU A 63 0.37 8.34 2.51
N TYR A 64 -0.02 7.39 3.34
CA TYR A 64 -1.37 7.33 3.87
C TYR A 64 -1.40 7.65 5.37
N TYR A 65 -2.25 8.58 5.74
CA TYR A 65 -2.50 9.02 7.10
C TYR A 65 -3.88 8.57 7.52
N LYS A 66 -3.96 7.42 8.18
CA LYS A 66 -5.22 6.75 8.52
C LYS A 66 -6.13 7.61 9.39
N ASP A 67 -5.58 8.27 10.40
CA ASP A 67 -6.36 9.05 11.35
C ASP A 67 -7.06 10.25 10.69
N PHE A 68 -6.49 10.77 9.62
CA PHE A 68 -7.02 11.87 8.83
C PHE A 68 -7.71 11.40 7.54
N ALA A 69 -7.70 10.09 7.25
CA ALA A 69 -8.15 9.52 5.98
C ALA A 69 -7.57 10.27 4.76
N THR A 70 -6.29 10.62 4.83
CA THR A 70 -5.62 11.48 3.86
C THR A 70 -4.51 10.74 3.16
N VAL A 71 -4.47 10.84 1.84
CA VAL A 71 -3.36 10.37 1.00
C VAL A 71 -2.56 11.57 0.52
N VAL A 72 -1.26 11.55 0.79
CA VAL A 72 -0.31 12.54 0.27
C VAL A 72 0.51 11.88 -0.83
N MET A 73 0.54 12.50 -1.99
CA MET A 73 1.36 12.08 -3.11
C MET A 73 2.61 12.93 -3.18
N LEU A 74 3.76 12.25 -3.21
CA LEU A 74 5.06 12.90 -3.32
C LEU A 74 5.69 12.54 -4.67
N ASP A 75 6.50 13.47 -5.19
CA ASP A 75 7.38 13.18 -6.32
C ASP A 75 8.62 12.35 -5.89
N ARG A 76 9.50 12.04 -6.83
CA ARG A 76 10.74 11.29 -6.57
C ARG A 76 11.70 11.99 -5.60
N PHE A 77 11.54 13.29 -5.39
CA PHE A 77 12.34 14.11 -4.46
C PHE A 77 11.62 14.35 -3.12
N LEU A 78 10.50 13.65 -2.90
CA LEU A 78 9.64 13.79 -1.73
C LEU A 78 9.00 15.18 -1.58
N ASN A 79 8.81 15.93 -2.66
CA ASN A 79 7.97 17.13 -2.64
C ASN A 79 6.50 16.71 -2.73
N ALA A 80 5.64 17.31 -1.90
CA ALA A 80 4.21 17.04 -1.98
C ALA A 80 3.64 17.66 -3.27
N VAL A 81 3.08 16.80 -4.13
CA VAL A 81 2.48 17.21 -5.41
C VAL A 81 0.96 17.21 -5.36
N ASN A 82 0.36 16.38 -4.52
CA ASN A 82 -1.08 16.39 -4.29
C ASN A 82 -1.47 15.80 -2.94
N VAL A 83 -2.67 16.17 -2.47
CA VAL A 83 -3.24 15.71 -1.20
C VAL A 83 -4.72 15.39 -1.42
N VAL A 84 -5.12 14.16 -1.14
CA VAL A 84 -6.51 13.70 -1.25
C VAL A 84 -7.07 13.43 0.14
N ASP A 85 -8.12 14.14 0.50
CA ASP A 85 -8.96 13.83 1.66
C ASP A 85 -10.02 12.81 1.23
N LEU A 86 -9.85 11.57 1.64
CA LEU A 86 -10.71 10.46 1.25
C LEU A 86 -12.14 10.61 1.77
N ARG A 87 -12.33 11.25 2.93
CA ARG A 87 -13.68 11.49 3.48
C ARG A 87 -14.50 12.39 2.59
N LYS A 88 -13.87 13.44 2.01
CA LYS A 88 -14.52 14.31 1.03
C LYS A 88 -14.89 13.60 -0.26
N GLN A 89 -14.27 12.47 -0.53
CA GLN A 89 -14.54 11.63 -1.70
C GLN A 89 -15.49 10.45 -1.38
N GLY A 90 -16.14 10.48 -0.22
CA GLY A 90 -17.11 9.45 0.18
C GLY A 90 -16.48 8.15 0.72
N VAL A 91 -15.16 8.11 0.94
CA VAL A 91 -14.48 7.00 1.58
C VAL A 91 -14.25 7.33 3.05
N LEU A 92 -15.15 6.88 3.90
CA LEU A 92 -15.14 7.27 5.32
C LEU A 92 -14.14 6.44 6.14
N GLN A 93 -13.88 5.20 5.75
CA GLN A 93 -13.03 4.28 6.48
C GLN A 93 -12.11 3.49 5.54
N ALA A 94 -11.10 4.19 5.01
CA ALA A 94 -10.08 3.53 4.22
C ALA A 94 -9.21 2.64 5.12
N LYS A 95 -9.25 1.33 4.90
CA LYS A 95 -8.50 0.33 5.69
C LYS A 95 -7.12 0.06 5.14
N ALA A 96 -7.05 -0.07 3.82
CA ALA A 96 -5.83 -0.28 3.08
C ALA A 96 -5.85 0.57 1.80
N ILE A 97 -4.68 1.00 1.38
CA ILE A 97 -4.46 1.64 0.09
C ILE A 97 -3.28 1.00 -0.63
N GLY A 98 -3.23 1.16 -1.94
CA GLY A 98 -2.10 0.74 -2.77
C GLY A 98 -2.08 1.54 -4.07
N GLN A 99 -0.89 1.70 -4.64
CA GLN A 99 -0.75 2.35 -5.92
C GLN A 99 -1.16 1.42 -7.04
N SER A 100 -1.87 1.95 -8.05
CA SER A 100 -2.19 1.22 -9.26
C SER A 100 -1.14 1.45 -10.35
N TYR A 101 -0.97 0.48 -11.26
CA TYR A 101 -0.04 0.53 -12.39
C TYR A 101 -0.20 1.79 -13.26
N ASP A 102 -1.41 2.34 -13.33
CA ASP A 102 -1.76 3.54 -14.12
C ASP A 102 -1.70 4.84 -13.31
N ASN A 103 -0.93 4.85 -12.22
CA ASN A 103 -0.76 5.97 -11.31
C ASN A 103 -2.03 6.40 -10.56
N LYS A 104 -3.05 5.56 -10.54
CA LYS A 104 -4.26 5.73 -9.74
C LYS A 104 -4.05 5.10 -8.36
N ILE A 105 -5.07 5.14 -7.52
CA ILE A 105 -5.00 4.66 -6.15
C ILE A 105 -6.11 3.65 -5.93
N TRP A 106 -5.74 2.47 -5.47
CA TRP A 106 -6.66 1.50 -4.92
C TRP A 106 -6.90 1.80 -3.45
N VAL A 107 -8.16 1.78 -3.04
CA VAL A 107 -8.59 2.02 -1.66
C VAL A 107 -9.60 0.95 -1.28
N TYR A 108 -9.38 0.26 -0.17
CA TYR A 108 -10.41 -0.58 0.41
C TYR A 108 -11.19 0.21 1.46
N ASP A 109 -12.47 0.44 1.17
CA ASP A 109 -13.42 1.08 2.07
C ASP A 109 -14.05 0.01 2.98
N GLU A 110 -13.63 -0.01 4.26
CA GLU A 110 -14.10 -1.01 5.22
C GLU A 110 -15.58 -0.85 5.55
N LEU A 111 -16.11 0.36 5.54
CA LEU A 111 -17.50 0.63 5.85
C LEU A 111 -18.44 0.06 4.78
N GLU A 112 -18.11 0.28 3.52
CA GLU A 112 -18.89 -0.25 2.39
C GLU A 112 -18.46 -1.67 2.00
N ALA A 113 -17.36 -2.18 2.55
CA ALA A 113 -16.73 -3.45 2.18
C ALA A 113 -16.44 -3.56 0.67
N LYS A 114 -15.92 -2.50 0.07
CA LYS A 114 -15.64 -2.41 -1.36
C LYS A 114 -14.18 -2.05 -1.62
N LEU A 115 -13.65 -2.60 -2.69
CA LEU A 115 -12.43 -2.10 -3.31
C LEU A 115 -12.82 -0.99 -4.29
N LYS A 116 -12.23 0.17 -4.12
CA LYS A 116 -12.45 1.35 -4.96
C LYS A 116 -11.16 1.74 -5.65
N LYS A 117 -11.26 2.25 -6.88
CA LYS A 117 -10.16 2.89 -7.60
C LYS A 117 -10.48 4.37 -7.77
N ILE A 118 -9.56 5.21 -7.34
CA ILE A 118 -9.71 6.68 -7.44
C ILE A 118 -8.55 7.28 -8.23
N ASP A 119 -8.79 8.42 -8.84
CA ASP A 119 -7.73 9.21 -9.47
C ASP A 119 -6.94 10.04 -8.44
N GLU A 120 -5.97 10.81 -8.93
CA GLU A 120 -5.12 11.69 -8.11
C GLU A 120 -5.88 12.84 -7.43
N ASN A 121 -7.09 13.14 -7.86
CA ASN A 121 -7.97 14.14 -7.26
C ASN A 121 -8.99 13.51 -6.30
N GLY A 122 -8.99 12.18 -6.19
CA GLY A 122 -9.91 11.41 -5.37
C GLY A 122 -11.22 11.04 -6.07
N LYS A 123 -11.39 11.37 -7.37
CA LYS A 123 -12.58 11.00 -8.12
C LYS A 123 -12.67 9.48 -8.28
N LEU A 124 -13.82 8.91 -7.93
CA LEU A 124 -14.10 7.49 -8.10
C LEU A 124 -14.10 7.12 -9.59
N LEU A 125 -13.30 6.12 -9.94
CA LEU A 125 -13.17 5.56 -11.29
C LEU A 125 -13.83 4.19 -11.42
N LEU A 126 -13.75 3.38 -10.36
CA LEU A 126 -14.28 2.03 -10.31
C LEU A 126 -14.56 1.64 -8.86
N GLU A 127 -15.59 0.84 -8.64
CA GLU A 127 -15.80 0.13 -7.39
C GLU A 127 -16.29 -1.30 -7.64
N THR A 128 -15.93 -2.21 -6.75
CA THR A 128 -16.43 -3.59 -6.75
C THR A 128 -17.80 -3.66 -6.10
N PRO A 129 -18.55 -4.77 -6.30
CA PRO A 129 -19.62 -5.12 -5.41
C PRO A 129 -19.16 -5.23 -3.94
N ASP A 130 -20.11 -5.19 -3.01
CA ASP A 130 -19.86 -5.43 -1.58
C ASP A 130 -19.24 -6.83 -1.38
N PHE A 131 -18.08 -6.89 -0.75
CA PHE A 131 -17.35 -8.14 -0.53
C PHE A 131 -18.09 -9.12 0.38
N ARG A 132 -18.93 -8.63 1.27
CA ARG A 132 -19.78 -9.47 2.12
C ARG A 132 -20.74 -10.31 1.28
N LEU A 133 -21.23 -9.74 0.17
CA LEU A 133 -22.09 -10.44 -0.79
C LEU A 133 -21.25 -11.30 -1.75
N LEU A 134 -20.11 -10.78 -2.22
CA LEU A 134 -19.26 -11.45 -3.19
C LEU A 134 -18.53 -12.67 -2.61
N LEU A 135 -18.04 -12.56 -1.37
CA LEU A 135 -17.23 -13.57 -0.70
C LEU A 135 -18.01 -14.36 0.36
N GLY A 136 -19.25 -13.98 0.67
CA GLY A 136 -20.04 -14.54 1.77
C GLY A 136 -19.45 -14.26 3.17
N GLN A 137 -18.48 -13.33 3.25
CA GLN A 137 -17.79 -12.98 4.49
C GLN A 137 -17.22 -11.57 4.44
N SER A 138 -17.08 -10.93 5.60
CA SER A 138 -16.35 -9.68 5.72
C SER A 138 -14.84 -9.94 5.61
N VAL A 139 -14.12 -9.05 4.99
CA VAL A 139 -12.64 -9.06 4.94
C VAL A 139 -12.10 -7.75 5.50
N THR A 140 -10.89 -7.81 6.05
CA THR A 140 -10.22 -6.65 6.65
C THR A 140 -8.78 -6.57 6.09
N PRO A 141 -8.63 -6.18 4.81
CA PRO A 141 -7.32 -6.14 4.19
C PRO A 141 -6.39 -5.18 4.89
N VAL A 142 -5.15 -5.60 5.06
CA VAL A 142 -4.07 -4.78 5.63
C VAL A 142 -3.12 -4.25 4.55
N LYS A 143 -3.13 -4.87 3.36
CA LYS A 143 -2.31 -4.45 2.22
C LYS A 143 -3.04 -4.64 0.90
N ILE A 144 -2.73 -3.78 -0.05
CA ILE A 144 -3.14 -3.87 -1.45
C ILE A 144 -1.87 -3.84 -2.31
N PHE A 145 -1.77 -4.75 -3.27
CA PHE A 145 -0.72 -4.77 -4.28
C PHE A 145 -1.34 -4.81 -5.68
N ASP A 146 -0.78 -4.05 -6.59
CA ASP A 146 -1.11 -4.08 -8.02
C ASP A 146 0.10 -4.64 -8.76
N GLU A 147 -0.02 -5.86 -9.26
CA GLU A 147 1.07 -6.59 -9.90
C GLU A 147 0.52 -7.53 -10.97
N ASN A 148 1.18 -7.63 -12.13
CA ASN A 148 0.88 -8.58 -13.21
C ASN A 148 -0.60 -8.57 -13.69
N ARG A 149 -1.21 -7.40 -13.80
CA ARG A 149 -2.61 -7.18 -14.21
C ARG A 149 -3.65 -7.62 -13.17
N TYR A 150 -3.24 -7.86 -11.94
CA TYR A 150 -4.12 -8.22 -10.85
C TYR A 150 -3.93 -7.31 -9.65
N VAL A 151 -4.99 -7.17 -8.88
CA VAL A 151 -4.98 -6.48 -7.59
C VAL A 151 -5.13 -7.51 -6.49
N TYR A 152 -4.16 -7.56 -5.61
CA TYR A 152 -4.12 -8.47 -4.47
C TYR A 152 -4.49 -7.72 -3.21
N LEU A 153 -5.55 -8.17 -2.54
CA LEU A 153 -5.93 -7.70 -1.22
C LEU A 153 -5.54 -8.76 -0.21
N TYR A 154 -4.65 -8.41 0.69
CA TYR A 154 -4.20 -9.32 1.72
C TYR A 154 -4.85 -9.03 3.07
N ASP A 155 -5.62 -10.01 3.56
CA ASP A 155 -6.16 -10.10 4.92
C ASP A 155 -5.35 -11.15 5.67
N SER A 156 -4.72 -10.76 6.80
CA SER A 156 -3.82 -11.66 7.53
C SER A 156 -4.52 -12.89 8.12
N VAL A 157 -5.83 -12.84 8.32
CA VAL A 157 -6.63 -13.94 8.87
C VAL A 157 -7.26 -14.79 7.77
N LYS A 158 -7.68 -14.17 6.67
CA LYS A 158 -8.50 -14.83 5.62
C LYS A 158 -7.73 -15.15 4.35
N GLY A 159 -6.52 -14.60 4.21
CA GLY A 159 -5.66 -14.83 3.06
C GLY A 159 -5.69 -13.71 2.03
N ALA A 160 -5.24 -14.00 0.82
CA ALA A 160 -5.18 -13.06 -0.27
C ALA A 160 -6.32 -13.25 -1.26
N PHE A 161 -6.98 -12.18 -1.65
CA PHE A 161 -8.03 -12.14 -2.66
C PHE A 161 -7.48 -11.44 -3.90
N VAL A 162 -7.65 -12.06 -5.05
CA VAL A 162 -7.08 -11.60 -6.32
C VAL A 162 -8.20 -11.12 -7.24
N PHE A 163 -8.10 -9.87 -7.67
CA PHE A 163 -9.06 -9.23 -8.57
C PHE A 163 -8.39 -8.82 -9.87
N ASP A 164 -9.15 -8.80 -10.97
CA ASP A 164 -8.70 -8.13 -12.18
C ASP A 164 -8.91 -6.61 -12.09
N TYR A 165 -8.45 -5.88 -13.10
CA TYR A 165 -8.57 -4.41 -13.14
C TYR A 165 -10.00 -3.89 -13.37
N PHE A 166 -10.94 -4.79 -13.63
CA PHE A 166 -12.37 -4.48 -13.73
C PHE A 166 -13.12 -4.74 -12.41
N GLY A 167 -12.40 -5.21 -11.39
CA GLY A 167 -12.98 -5.49 -10.07
C GLY A 167 -13.63 -6.87 -9.96
N ALA A 168 -13.41 -7.77 -10.93
CA ALA A 168 -13.91 -9.13 -10.84
C ALA A 168 -12.96 -10.02 -10.02
N LEU A 169 -13.49 -10.75 -9.05
CA LEU A 169 -12.76 -11.75 -8.27
C LEU A 169 -12.27 -12.88 -9.18
N LYS A 170 -10.99 -13.18 -9.14
CA LYS A 170 -10.36 -14.27 -9.92
C LYS A 170 -9.95 -15.45 -9.07
N ASN A 171 -9.41 -15.19 -7.88
CA ASN A 171 -8.90 -16.25 -7.02
C ASN A 171 -8.91 -15.82 -5.55
N GLY A 172 -8.93 -16.82 -4.67
CA GLY A 172 -8.66 -16.68 -3.25
C GLY A 172 -7.51 -17.62 -2.87
N ILE A 173 -6.49 -17.08 -2.21
CA ILE A 173 -5.29 -17.83 -1.82
C ILE A 173 -5.24 -17.88 -0.31
N LEU A 174 -5.29 -19.08 0.26
CA LEU A 174 -5.28 -19.27 1.70
C LEU A 174 -3.85 -19.11 2.26
N ILE A 175 -3.47 -17.87 2.49
CA ILE A 175 -2.19 -17.47 3.09
C ILE A 175 -2.50 -16.68 4.35
N GLN A 176 -2.27 -17.25 5.52
CA GLN A 176 -2.64 -16.66 6.79
C GLN A 176 -1.42 -16.33 7.64
N ASN A 177 -1.54 -15.25 8.42
CA ASN A 177 -0.54 -14.81 9.40
C ASN A 177 0.85 -14.49 8.81
N TRP A 178 0.93 -14.18 7.51
CA TRP A 178 2.18 -13.72 6.92
C TRP A 178 2.38 -12.23 7.22
N GLN A 179 3.55 -11.92 7.72
CA GLN A 179 4.05 -10.56 7.84
C GLN A 179 4.79 -10.18 6.55
N ASN A 180 4.98 -8.88 6.33
CA ASN A 180 5.74 -8.37 5.18
C ASN A 180 5.29 -8.95 3.83
N PHE A 181 3.99 -9.19 3.69
CA PHE A 181 3.38 -9.71 2.46
C PHE A 181 3.76 -8.83 1.26
N LYS A 182 4.30 -9.45 0.21
CA LYS A 182 4.70 -8.79 -1.04
C LYS A 182 4.44 -9.72 -2.24
N VAL A 183 3.90 -9.15 -3.31
CA VAL A 183 3.80 -9.83 -4.61
C VAL A 183 4.98 -9.39 -5.47
N ALA A 184 5.66 -10.33 -6.11
CA ALA A 184 6.76 -10.06 -7.03
C ALA A 184 6.82 -11.14 -8.12
N GLY A 185 6.59 -10.74 -9.35
CA GLY A 185 6.48 -11.65 -10.49
C GLY A 185 5.37 -12.70 -10.25
N LYS A 186 5.69 -13.97 -10.41
CA LYS A 186 4.75 -15.07 -10.19
C LYS A 186 4.70 -15.60 -8.76
N TYR A 187 5.29 -14.90 -7.81
CA TYR A 187 5.35 -15.35 -6.42
C TYR A 187 4.79 -14.33 -5.46
N ILE A 188 4.22 -14.87 -4.39
CA ILE A 188 3.91 -14.14 -3.17
C ILE A 188 4.97 -14.52 -2.15
N TYR A 189 5.54 -13.52 -1.49
CA TYR A 189 6.49 -13.65 -0.41
C TYR A 189 5.90 -13.11 0.88
N GLY A 190 6.28 -13.70 1.99
CA GLY A 190 5.94 -13.21 3.30
C GLY A 190 6.84 -13.82 4.35
N SER A 191 6.79 -13.31 5.57
CA SER A 191 7.57 -13.83 6.68
C SER A 191 6.69 -14.22 7.86
N GLY A 192 7.14 -15.22 8.60
CA GLY A 192 6.72 -15.50 9.98
C GLY A 192 7.71 -14.90 10.97
N SER A 193 7.70 -15.40 12.21
CA SER A 193 8.66 -14.96 13.24
C SER A 193 10.10 -15.32 12.88
N ASP A 194 10.32 -16.49 12.29
CA ASP A 194 11.62 -17.10 12.00
C ASP A 194 11.68 -17.75 10.60
N THR A 195 10.62 -17.58 9.79
CA THR A 195 10.44 -18.30 8.52
C THR A 195 10.14 -17.31 7.41
N LEU A 196 10.78 -17.50 6.25
CA LEU A 196 10.44 -16.86 5.00
C LEU A 196 9.59 -17.80 4.15
N PHE A 197 8.44 -17.32 3.72
CA PHE A 197 7.49 -18.06 2.89
C PHE A 197 7.53 -17.59 1.44
N ARG A 198 7.29 -18.52 0.54
CA ARG A 198 7.06 -18.26 -0.87
C ARG A 198 5.91 -19.13 -1.39
N HIS A 199 4.95 -18.50 -2.04
CA HIS A 199 3.83 -19.18 -2.71
C HIS A 199 3.84 -18.84 -4.20
N GLU A 200 3.75 -19.83 -5.07
CA GLU A 200 3.63 -19.62 -6.52
C GLU A 200 2.18 -19.33 -6.87
N ILE A 201 1.95 -18.23 -7.56
CA ILE A 201 0.62 -17.85 -8.05
C ILE A 201 0.33 -18.74 -9.25
N SER A 202 -0.57 -19.70 -9.09
CA SER A 202 -1.05 -20.51 -10.22
C SER A 202 -1.85 -19.61 -11.18
N ALA A 203 -1.55 -19.74 -12.46
CA ALA A 203 -2.25 -19.04 -13.54
C ALA A 203 -3.72 -19.51 -13.66
#